data_a4c7b93877e9358ac8a75c7d1386b099
#
_entry.id   a4c7b93877e9358ac8a75c7d1386b099
#
_cell.length_a   1.000
_cell.length_b   1.000
_cell.length_c   1.000
_cell.angle_alpha   90.00
_cell.angle_beta   90.00
_cell.angle_gamma   90.00
#
_symmetry.space_group_name_H-M   'P 1'
#
loop_
_entity.id
_entity.type
_entity.pdbx_description
1 polymer ?
#
loop_
_entity_poly.entity_id
_entity_poly.type
_entity_poly.pdbx_seq_one_letter_code
_entity_poly.pdbx_strand_id
1 'polypeptide(L)'
;MSEAVKTKKSTNEMVRLVVTLFAISAICALLLGMVNAITVDRIAQAQQEKTEAAKREVLAADSYEPLVYTGSDTTVVAVYQAGDAGYVVEVTPSGFGGLIDMMVGVDNEGVCTGISIIDMSETAGLGANASKDEFRAQFVGKSGTVAVTKDGGDIDALTGATITSRAVSNGVTSALEAVAELG
;
A
#
# COMPACT_ATOMS: atom_id res chain seq x y z
N MET A 1 48.00 24.68 40.24
CA MET A 1 46.58 24.92 40.56
C MET A 1 45.73 25.32 39.37
N SER A 2 46.30 25.79 38.28
CA SER A 2 45.54 26.31 37.09
C SER A 2 44.92 25.19 36.21
N GLU A 3 45.56 24.05 36.02
CA GLU A 3 45.07 22.97 35.14
C GLU A 3 43.87 22.19 35.71
N ALA A 4 43.85 21.95 37.01
CA ALA A 4 42.73 21.24 37.67
C ALA A 4 41.42 22.03 37.66
N VAL A 5 41.49 23.38 37.64
CA VAL A 5 40.31 24.27 37.54
C VAL A 5 39.78 24.28 36.11
N LYS A 6 40.63 24.20 35.12
CA LYS A 6 40.26 24.20 33.69
C LYS A 6 39.58 22.90 33.29
N THR A 7 40.06 21.73 33.78
CA THR A 7 39.46 20.42 33.54
C THR A 7 38.10 20.31 34.22
N LYS A 8 37.93 20.79 35.45
CA LYS A 8 36.65 20.71 36.17
C LYS A 8 35.58 21.59 35.55
N LYS A 9 35.94 22.76 34.96
CA LYS A 9 35.02 23.62 34.20
C LYS A 9 34.57 22.99 32.91
N SER A 10 35.49 22.36 32.14
CA SER A 10 35.19 21.62 30.91
C SER A 10 34.27 20.43 31.16
N THR A 11 34.48 19.66 32.25
CA THR A 11 33.63 18.52 32.61
C THR A 11 32.19 18.97 32.93
N ASN A 12 32.04 20.05 33.69
CA ASN A 12 30.71 20.58 34.04
C ASN A 12 29.97 21.12 32.82
N GLU A 13 30.66 21.71 31.84
CA GLU A 13 30.05 22.13 30.56
C GLU A 13 29.62 20.95 29.73
N MET A 14 30.43 19.86 29.64
CA MET A 14 30.04 18.63 28.95
C MET A 14 28.84 17.96 29.60
N VAL A 15 28.81 17.82 30.90
CA VAL A 15 27.67 17.26 31.66
C VAL A 15 26.41 18.07 31.38
N ARG A 16 26.50 19.40 31.42
CA ARG A 16 25.36 20.26 31.10
C ARG A 16 24.84 20.05 29.70
N LEU A 17 25.71 19.93 28.68
CA LEU A 17 25.32 19.65 27.30
C LEU A 17 24.63 18.29 27.17
N VAL A 18 25.18 17.25 27.78
CA VAL A 18 24.59 15.91 27.79
C VAL A 18 23.21 15.92 28.43
N VAL A 19 23.06 16.53 29.60
CA VAL A 19 21.76 16.63 30.31
C VAL A 19 20.75 17.42 29.48
N THR A 20 21.18 18.53 28.85
CA THR A 20 20.29 19.35 28.01
C THR A 20 19.82 18.54 26.80
N LEU A 21 20.74 17.84 26.10
CA LEU A 21 20.40 17.00 24.95
C LEU A 21 19.47 15.85 25.36
N PHE A 22 19.76 15.19 26.48
CA PHE A 22 18.90 14.14 27.01
C PHE A 22 17.50 14.65 27.33
N ALA A 23 17.39 15.83 27.98
CA ALA A 23 16.09 16.41 28.31
C ALA A 23 15.26 16.74 27.05
N ILE A 24 15.90 17.34 26.03
CA ILE A 24 15.22 17.64 24.75
C ILE A 24 14.77 16.33 24.08
N SER A 25 15.66 15.34 23.99
CA SER A 25 15.32 14.05 23.38
C SER A 25 14.19 13.32 24.12
N ALA A 26 14.21 13.36 25.47
CA ALA A 26 13.16 12.77 26.28
C ALA A 26 11.79 13.45 26.07
N ILE A 27 11.78 14.79 26.02
CA ILE A 27 10.55 15.55 25.74
C ILE A 27 10.02 15.22 24.33
N CYS A 28 10.88 15.21 23.33
CA CYS A 28 10.48 14.85 21.96
C CYS A 28 9.94 13.43 21.87
N ALA A 29 10.60 12.46 22.49
CA ALA A 29 10.16 11.06 22.51
C ALA A 29 8.79 10.92 23.23
N LEU A 30 8.58 11.64 24.33
CA LEU A 30 7.32 11.63 25.06
C LEU A 30 6.18 12.23 24.23
N LEU A 31 6.42 13.36 23.56
CA LEU A 31 5.43 13.99 22.68
C LEU A 31 5.09 13.11 21.51
N LEU A 32 6.08 12.49 20.83
CA LEU A 32 5.85 11.56 19.74
C LEU A 32 5.07 10.33 20.21
N GLY A 33 5.42 9.76 21.35
CA GLY A 33 4.70 8.63 21.95
C GLY A 33 3.25 8.97 22.27
N MET A 34 2.98 10.16 22.80
CA MET A 34 1.62 10.63 23.08
C MET A 34 0.80 10.81 21.80
N VAL A 35 1.37 11.46 20.79
CA VAL A 35 0.69 11.61 19.47
C VAL A 35 0.40 10.24 18.87
N ASN A 36 1.38 9.33 18.87
CA ASN A 36 1.19 7.98 18.34
C ASN A 36 0.05 7.23 19.09
N ALA A 37 0.02 7.29 20.42
CA ALA A 37 -1.01 6.63 21.21
C ALA A 37 -2.44 7.12 20.91
N ILE A 38 -2.59 8.40 20.55
CA ILE A 38 -3.90 8.98 20.19
C ILE A 38 -4.28 8.66 18.74
N THR A 39 -3.27 8.51 17.86
CA THR A 39 -3.48 8.46 16.42
C THR A 39 -3.60 7.03 15.89
N VAL A 40 -2.98 6.03 16.56
CA VAL A 40 -2.93 4.64 16.08
C VAL A 40 -4.32 4.06 15.80
N ASP A 41 -5.27 4.25 16.71
CA ASP A 41 -6.63 3.72 16.55
C ASP A 41 -7.39 4.44 15.41
N ARG A 42 -7.16 5.73 15.25
CA ARG A 42 -7.75 6.52 14.15
C ARG A 42 -7.20 6.12 12.79
N ILE A 43 -5.90 5.84 12.71
CA ILE A 43 -5.26 5.35 11.47
C ILE A 43 -5.84 3.98 11.11
N ALA A 44 -5.95 3.06 12.08
CA ALA A 44 -6.50 1.73 11.86
C ALA A 44 -7.95 1.78 11.36
N GLN A 45 -8.80 2.62 11.97
CA GLN A 45 -10.18 2.82 11.53
C GLN A 45 -10.25 3.40 10.11
N ALA A 46 -9.47 4.44 9.81
CA ALA A 46 -9.44 5.03 8.47
C ALA A 46 -8.93 4.06 7.40
N GLN A 47 -7.98 3.18 7.74
CA GLN A 47 -7.51 2.14 6.83
C GLN A 47 -8.60 1.09 6.57
N GLN A 48 -9.30 0.65 7.61
CA GLN A 48 -10.43 -0.26 7.47
C GLN A 48 -11.54 0.32 6.58
N GLU A 49 -11.91 1.57 6.79
CA GLU A 49 -12.91 2.26 5.98
C GLU A 49 -12.50 2.34 4.50
N LYS A 50 -11.23 2.63 4.22
CA LYS A 50 -10.68 2.64 2.85
C LYS A 50 -10.74 1.26 2.20
N THR A 51 -10.33 0.23 2.93
CA THR A 51 -10.36 -1.16 2.46
C THR A 51 -11.80 -1.59 2.12
N GLU A 52 -12.77 -1.32 3.00
CA GLU A 52 -14.17 -1.64 2.73
C GLU A 52 -14.76 -0.81 1.58
N ALA A 53 -14.37 0.46 1.44
CA ALA A 53 -14.77 1.28 0.32
C ALA A 53 -14.19 0.75 -1.00
N ALA A 54 -12.91 0.36 -1.01
CA ALA A 54 -12.23 -0.19 -2.16
C ALA A 54 -12.87 -1.50 -2.65
N LYS A 55 -13.25 -2.41 -1.72
CA LYS A 55 -13.97 -3.64 -2.06
C LYS A 55 -15.26 -3.34 -2.82
N ARG A 56 -16.06 -2.41 -2.30
CA ARG A 56 -17.35 -2.02 -2.93
C ARG A 56 -17.15 -1.31 -4.27
N GLU A 57 -16.07 -0.57 -4.41
CA GLU A 57 -15.74 0.14 -5.65
C GLU A 57 -15.42 -0.84 -6.79
N VAL A 58 -14.65 -1.91 -6.50
CA VAL A 58 -14.21 -2.86 -7.53
C VAL A 58 -15.24 -3.91 -7.87
N LEU A 59 -16.06 -4.33 -6.89
CA LEU A 59 -17.13 -5.30 -7.10
C LEU A 59 -18.20 -5.13 -6.01
N ALA A 60 -19.35 -4.57 -6.36
CA ALA A 60 -20.44 -4.34 -5.42
C ALA A 60 -21.08 -5.67 -4.99
N ALA A 61 -21.12 -5.93 -3.67
CA ALA A 61 -21.76 -7.08 -3.07
C ALA A 61 -22.35 -6.72 -1.70
N ASP A 62 -23.28 -7.56 -1.23
CA ASP A 62 -23.90 -7.38 0.09
C ASP A 62 -22.96 -7.80 1.24
N SER A 63 -22.07 -8.76 0.97
CA SER A 63 -21.08 -9.26 1.93
C SER A 63 -19.77 -9.65 1.25
N TYR A 64 -18.68 -9.59 2.02
CA TYR A 64 -17.35 -10.03 1.60
C TYR A 64 -16.83 -11.04 2.63
N GLU A 65 -16.78 -12.31 2.27
CA GLU A 65 -16.33 -13.38 3.15
C GLU A 65 -14.85 -13.69 2.87
N PRO A 66 -13.96 -13.66 3.87
CA PRO A 66 -12.56 -13.96 3.65
C PRO A 66 -12.36 -15.44 3.31
N LEU A 67 -11.59 -15.71 2.26
CA LEU A 67 -11.19 -17.04 1.84
C LEU A 67 -9.71 -17.29 2.18
N VAL A 68 -9.39 -18.55 2.46
CA VAL A 68 -8.00 -18.96 2.68
C VAL A 68 -7.32 -19.16 1.32
N TYR A 69 -6.42 -18.25 0.97
CA TYR A 69 -5.58 -18.43 -0.21
C TYR A 69 -4.39 -19.35 0.13
N THR A 70 -4.21 -20.40 -0.64
CA THR A 70 -3.13 -21.38 -0.46
C THR A 70 -2.12 -21.39 -1.60
N GLY A 71 -2.25 -20.44 -2.54
CA GLY A 71 -1.31 -20.28 -3.64
C GLY A 71 0.08 -19.79 -3.19
N SER A 72 1.04 -19.83 -4.08
CA SER A 72 2.44 -19.46 -3.80
C SER A 72 2.77 -18.00 -4.10
N ASP A 73 1.87 -17.24 -4.69
CA ASP A 73 2.11 -15.84 -5.02
C ASP A 73 2.05 -14.95 -3.76
N THR A 74 3.20 -14.45 -3.36
CA THR A 74 3.35 -13.57 -2.20
C THR A 74 2.81 -12.16 -2.41
N THR A 75 2.44 -11.81 -3.64
CA THR A 75 1.81 -10.53 -3.97
C THR A 75 0.36 -10.50 -3.49
N VAL A 76 -0.30 -11.67 -3.42
CA VAL A 76 -1.67 -11.82 -2.94
C VAL A 76 -1.68 -11.81 -1.41
N VAL A 77 -2.37 -10.83 -0.82
CA VAL A 77 -2.47 -10.64 0.63
C VAL A 77 -3.72 -11.30 1.18
N ALA A 78 -4.86 -11.10 0.52
CA ALA A 78 -6.15 -11.65 0.94
C ALA A 78 -7.08 -11.85 -0.26
N VAL A 79 -7.97 -12.82 -0.13
CA VAL A 79 -9.05 -13.06 -1.10
C VAL A 79 -10.37 -13.06 -0.36
N TYR A 80 -11.36 -12.41 -0.93
CA TYR A 80 -12.71 -12.31 -0.39
C TYR A 80 -13.71 -12.79 -1.44
N GLN A 81 -14.64 -13.64 -1.04
CA GLN A 81 -15.81 -13.96 -1.85
C GLN A 81 -16.84 -12.85 -1.72
N ALA A 82 -17.25 -12.26 -2.84
CA ALA A 82 -18.23 -11.17 -2.92
C ALA A 82 -19.63 -11.73 -3.24
N GLY A 83 -20.21 -12.50 -2.31
CA GLY A 83 -21.49 -13.19 -2.51
C GLY A 83 -21.47 -14.01 -3.80
N ASP A 84 -22.51 -13.83 -4.65
CA ASP A 84 -22.63 -14.49 -5.96
C ASP A 84 -22.00 -13.69 -7.10
N ALA A 85 -21.43 -12.49 -6.82
CA ALA A 85 -20.90 -11.60 -7.85
C ALA A 85 -19.49 -11.95 -8.32
N GLY A 86 -18.72 -12.69 -7.52
CA GLY A 86 -17.34 -13.05 -7.81
C GLY A 86 -16.42 -12.92 -6.60
N TYR A 87 -15.23 -12.39 -6.83
CA TYR A 87 -14.16 -12.30 -5.83
C TYR A 87 -13.53 -10.90 -5.78
N VAL A 88 -13.05 -10.53 -4.63
CA VAL A 88 -12.21 -9.34 -4.45
C VAL A 88 -10.86 -9.80 -3.89
N VAL A 89 -9.79 -9.42 -4.54
CA VAL A 89 -8.43 -9.83 -4.19
C VAL A 89 -7.62 -8.60 -3.78
N GLU A 90 -7.02 -8.65 -2.60
CA GLU A 90 -6.07 -7.67 -2.12
C GLU A 90 -4.66 -8.09 -2.55
N VAL A 91 -3.97 -7.20 -3.27
CA VAL A 91 -2.62 -7.46 -3.77
C VAL A 91 -1.69 -6.30 -3.47
N THR A 92 -0.41 -6.63 -3.23
CA THR A 92 0.64 -5.64 -2.91
C THR A 92 1.84 -5.77 -3.85
N PRO A 93 1.69 -5.46 -5.16
CA PRO A 93 2.81 -5.48 -6.08
C PRO A 93 3.86 -4.40 -5.75
N SER A 94 5.12 -4.68 -6.09
CA SER A 94 6.24 -3.75 -5.87
C SER A 94 6.29 -2.69 -6.96
N GLY A 95 6.01 -1.43 -6.61
CA GLY A 95 6.11 -0.26 -7.46
C GLY A 95 7.51 0.34 -7.51
N PHE A 96 7.61 1.61 -7.89
CA PHE A 96 8.87 2.35 -7.90
C PHE A 96 9.22 2.92 -6.51
N GLY A 97 8.23 3.50 -5.83
CA GLY A 97 8.40 4.12 -4.50
C GLY A 97 8.18 3.17 -3.32
N GLY A 98 7.68 1.97 -3.56
CA GLY A 98 7.35 0.98 -2.55
C GLY A 98 6.27 0.01 -3.01
N LEU A 99 5.64 -0.67 -2.07
CA LEU A 99 4.49 -1.52 -2.35
C LEU A 99 3.29 -0.65 -2.70
N ILE A 100 2.46 -1.15 -3.62
CA ILE A 100 1.18 -0.55 -4.01
C ILE A 100 0.09 -1.46 -3.45
N ASP A 101 -0.62 -0.99 -2.44
CA ASP A 101 -1.75 -1.71 -1.87
C ASP A 101 -3.01 -1.43 -2.68
N MET A 102 -3.60 -2.48 -3.26
CA MET A 102 -4.73 -2.34 -4.17
C MET A 102 -5.71 -3.51 -4.09
N MET A 103 -6.99 -3.22 -4.32
CA MET A 103 -8.05 -4.20 -4.53
C MET A 103 -8.30 -4.41 -6.02
N VAL A 104 -8.52 -5.66 -6.37
CA VAL A 104 -8.93 -6.09 -7.72
C VAL A 104 -10.23 -6.86 -7.60
N GLY A 105 -11.26 -6.41 -8.28
CA GLY A 105 -12.51 -7.15 -8.43
C GLY A 105 -12.40 -8.12 -9.60
N VAL A 106 -12.89 -9.33 -9.41
CA VAL A 106 -12.90 -10.40 -10.42
C VAL A 106 -14.27 -11.06 -10.41
N ASP A 107 -14.93 -11.14 -11.55
CA ASP A 107 -16.21 -11.84 -11.66
C ASP A 107 -16.06 -13.36 -11.69
N ASN A 108 -17.17 -14.08 -11.76
CA ASN A 108 -17.18 -15.55 -11.80
C ASN A 108 -16.63 -16.12 -13.14
N GLU A 109 -16.43 -15.30 -14.15
CA GLU A 109 -15.86 -15.66 -15.45
C GLU A 109 -14.33 -15.43 -15.48
N GLY A 110 -13.76 -14.95 -14.38
CA GLY A 110 -12.32 -14.63 -14.27
C GLY A 110 -11.94 -13.33 -14.99
N VAL A 111 -12.88 -12.38 -15.09
CA VAL A 111 -12.67 -11.08 -15.73
C VAL A 111 -12.56 -9.98 -14.66
N CYS A 112 -11.60 -9.10 -14.82
CA CYS A 112 -11.42 -7.95 -13.93
C CYS A 112 -12.60 -6.97 -14.07
N THR A 113 -13.30 -6.72 -12.96
CA THR A 113 -14.43 -5.77 -12.89
C THR A 113 -13.98 -4.35 -12.57
N GLY A 114 -12.82 -4.21 -11.95
CA GLY A 114 -12.22 -2.93 -11.59
C GLY A 114 -11.05 -3.08 -10.66
N ILE A 115 -10.29 -1.99 -10.51
CA ILE A 115 -9.21 -1.89 -9.54
C ILE A 115 -9.37 -0.65 -8.67
N SER A 116 -8.99 -0.71 -7.40
CA SER A 116 -8.94 0.44 -6.49
C SER A 116 -7.63 0.44 -5.72
N ILE A 117 -6.92 1.56 -5.73
CA ILE A 117 -5.66 1.72 -5.02
C ILE A 117 -5.95 2.27 -3.63
N ILE A 118 -5.61 1.52 -2.60
CA ILE A 118 -5.84 1.84 -1.19
C ILE A 118 -4.73 2.74 -0.66
N ASP A 119 -3.47 2.35 -0.95
CA ASP A 119 -2.29 3.09 -0.52
C ASP A 119 -1.11 2.88 -1.48
N MET A 120 -0.29 3.90 -1.65
CA MET A 120 0.95 3.85 -2.43
C MET A 120 1.89 4.98 -2.06
N SER A 121 3.20 4.73 -2.21
CA SER A 121 4.27 5.72 -1.97
C SER A 121 4.93 6.20 -3.27
N GLU A 122 4.16 6.29 -4.35
CA GLU A 122 4.66 6.66 -5.67
C GLU A 122 4.88 8.17 -5.82
N THR A 123 5.73 8.55 -6.77
CA THR A 123 6.05 9.96 -7.04
C THR A 123 4.81 10.73 -7.50
N ALA A 124 4.49 11.83 -6.80
CA ALA A 124 3.39 12.72 -7.14
C ALA A 124 3.52 13.26 -8.58
N GLY A 125 2.41 13.24 -9.33
CA GLY A 125 2.37 13.66 -10.74
C GLY A 125 2.93 12.64 -11.75
N LEU A 126 3.53 11.54 -11.28
CA LEU A 126 4.03 10.43 -12.10
C LEU A 126 3.30 9.13 -11.72
N GLY A 127 3.91 8.27 -10.92
CA GLY A 127 3.33 7.00 -10.50
C GLY A 127 2.04 7.15 -9.70
N ALA A 128 1.89 8.23 -8.91
CA ALA A 128 0.66 8.53 -8.19
C ALA A 128 -0.58 8.72 -9.12
N ASN A 129 -0.38 8.96 -10.41
CA ASN A 129 -1.47 9.01 -11.37
C ASN A 129 -2.13 7.63 -11.61
N ALA A 130 -1.55 6.54 -11.10
CA ALA A 130 -2.16 5.20 -11.16
C ALA A 130 -3.51 5.14 -10.43
N SER A 131 -3.76 6.01 -9.46
CA SER A 131 -5.05 6.11 -8.76
C SER A 131 -6.15 6.82 -9.57
N LYS A 132 -5.82 7.44 -10.71
CA LYS A 132 -6.81 8.14 -11.53
C LYS A 132 -7.70 7.17 -12.29
N ASP A 133 -8.96 7.55 -12.45
CA ASP A 133 -9.96 6.74 -13.16
C ASP A 133 -9.56 6.40 -14.59
N GLU A 134 -8.92 7.33 -15.32
CA GLU A 134 -8.45 7.13 -16.69
C GLU A 134 -7.48 5.95 -16.81
N PHE A 135 -6.58 5.76 -15.83
CA PHE A 135 -5.65 4.64 -15.83
C PHE A 135 -6.33 3.36 -15.33
N ARG A 136 -7.10 3.45 -14.27
CA ARG A 136 -7.79 2.30 -13.65
C ARG A 136 -8.82 1.67 -14.59
N ALA A 137 -9.53 2.48 -15.37
CA ALA A 137 -10.54 2.01 -16.29
C ALA A 137 -10.01 1.07 -17.40
N GLN A 138 -8.71 1.13 -17.69
CA GLN A 138 -8.10 0.25 -18.70
C GLN A 138 -8.10 -1.23 -18.28
N PHE A 139 -8.21 -1.52 -16.99
CA PHE A 139 -8.18 -2.88 -16.46
C PHE A 139 -9.55 -3.56 -16.47
N VAL A 140 -10.63 -2.80 -16.60
CA VAL A 140 -11.98 -3.35 -16.66
C VAL A 140 -12.16 -4.21 -17.92
N GLY A 141 -12.68 -5.41 -17.74
CA GLY A 141 -12.88 -6.37 -18.82
C GLY A 141 -11.63 -7.17 -19.22
N LYS A 142 -10.51 -6.99 -18.50
CA LYS A 142 -9.29 -7.77 -18.73
C LYS A 142 -9.36 -9.13 -18.07
N SER A 143 -8.72 -10.13 -18.69
CA SER A 143 -8.61 -11.50 -18.18
C SER A 143 -7.26 -12.11 -18.53
N GLY A 144 -6.84 -13.13 -17.78
CA GLY A 144 -5.55 -13.77 -17.98
C GLY A 144 -4.38 -12.85 -17.66
N THR A 145 -3.32 -12.90 -18.47
CA THR A 145 -2.12 -12.08 -18.25
C THR A 145 -2.33 -10.66 -18.75
N VAL A 146 -2.21 -9.69 -17.86
CA VAL A 146 -2.36 -8.25 -18.13
C VAL A 146 -0.98 -7.60 -18.15
N ALA A 147 -0.64 -6.88 -19.23
CA ALA A 147 0.65 -6.23 -19.38
C ALA A 147 0.52 -4.86 -20.04
N VAL A 148 1.53 -4.01 -19.86
CA VAL A 148 1.61 -2.73 -20.57
C VAL A 148 1.99 -2.94 -22.04
N THR A 149 1.61 -1.99 -22.91
CA THR A 149 1.87 -2.03 -24.35
C THR A 149 3.34 -2.22 -24.70
N LYS A 150 4.26 -1.70 -23.88
CA LYS A 150 5.72 -1.90 -24.05
C LYS A 150 6.16 -3.35 -23.84
N ASP A 151 5.38 -4.15 -23.16
CA ASP A 151 5.67 -5.55 -22.85
C ASP A 151 4.75 -6.50 -23.65
N GLY A 152 4.09 -5.98 -24.70
CA GLY A 152 3.24 -6.75 -25.59
C GLY A 152 1.78 -6.87 -25.15
N GLY A 153 1.37 -6.18 -24.08
CA GLY A 153 -0.01 -6.08 -23.63
C GLY A 153 -0.77 -4.92 -24.25
N ASP A 154 -1.85 -4.53 -23.60
CA ASP A 154 -2.79 -3.51 -24.09
C ASP A 154 -3.07 -2.38 -23.07
N ILE A 155 -2.31 -2.32 -21.98
CA ILE A 155 -2.40 -1.23 -21.00
C ILE A 155 -1.44 -0.11 -21.38
N ASP A 156 -1.95 1.09 -21.57
CA ASP A 156 -1.15 2.27 -21.82
C ASP A 156 -0.45 2.72 -20.53
N ALA A 157 0.88 2.63 -20.54
CA ALA A 157 1.68 2.98 -19.38
C ALA A 157 1.64 4.49 -19.12
N LEU A 158 1.60 4.86 -17.83
CA LEU A 158 1.73 6.25 -17.39
C LEU A 158 3.07 6.84 -17.85
N THR A 159 3.02 8.02 -18.46
CA THR A 159 4.21 8.73 -18.91
C THR A 159 5.17 8.99 -17.76
N GLY A 160 6.40 8.51 -17.87
CA GLY A 160 7.42 8.63 -16.84
C GLY A 160 7.27 7.68 -15.65
N ALA A 161 6.25 6.80 -15.63
CA ALA A 161 6.00 5.86 -14.53
C ALA A 161 5.74 4.41 -15.02
N THR A 162 6.58 3.93 -15.93
CA THR A 162 6.44 2.58 -16.51
C THR A 162 6.58 1.48 -15.45
N ILE A 163 7.42 1.66 -14.44
CA ILE A 163 7.60 0.69 -13.33
C ILE A 163 6.30 0.54 -12.55
N THR A 164 5.69 1.66 -12.17
CA THR A 164 4.39 1.69 -11.49
C THR A 164 3.29 1.04 -12.33
N SER A 165 3.24 1.35 -13.63
CA SER A 165 2.25 0.76 -14.54
C SER A 165 2.40 -0.75 -14.68
N ARG A 166 3.64 -1.25 -14.77
CA ARG A 166 3.94 -2.69 -14.76
C ARG A 166 3.53 -3.34 -13.44
N ALA A 167 3.83 -2.68 -12.31
CA ALA A 167 3.48 -3.19 -10.99
C ALA A 167 1.96 -3.38 -10.86
N VAL A 168 1.17 -2.39 -11.26
CA VAL A 168 -0.30 -2.49 -11.23
C VAL A 168 -0.78 -3.60 -12.18
N SER A 169 -0.25 -3.69 -13.41
CA SER A 169 -0.61 -4.75 -14.35
C SER A 169 -0.29 -6.15 -13.82
N ASN A 170 0.89 -6.32 -13.20
CA ASN A 170 1.26 -7.58 -12.57
C ASN A 170 0.35 -7.91 -11.39
N GLY A 171 0.00 -6.92 -10.55
CA GLY A 171 -0.94 -7.12 -9.45
C GLY A 171 -2.32 -7.59 -9.93
N VAL A 172 -2.82 -7.04 -11.04
CA VAL A 172 -4.06 -7.53 -11.65
C VAL A 172 -3.92 -8.97 -12.15
N THR A 173 -2.79 -9.30 -12.82
CA THR A 173 -2.51 -10.68 -13.23
C THR A 173 -2.50 -11.63 -12.05
N SER A 174 -1.77 -11.29 -10.97
CA SER A 174 -1.74 -12.08 -9.73
C SER A 174 -3.13 -12.33 -9.14
N ALA A 175 -3.99 -11.30 -9.17
CA ALA A 175 -5.36 -11.43 -8.67
C ALA A 175 -6.22 -12.37 -9.53
N LEU A 176 -6.12 -12.27 -10.86
CA LEU A 176 -6.84 -13.14 -11.80
C LEU A 176 -6.38 -14.59 -11.69
N GLU A 177 -5.07 -14.82 -11.55
CA GLU A 177 -4.48 -16.14 -11.33
C GLU A 177 -4.92 -16.73 -9.99
N ALA A 178 -4.93 -15.93 -8.92
CA ALA A 178 -5.38 -16.36 -7.60
C ALA A 178 -6.83 -16.84 -7.61
N VAL A 179 -7.71 -16.14 -8.32
CA VAL A 179 -9.12 -16.57 -8.47
C VAL A 179 -9.24 -17.85 -9.31
N ALA A 180 -8.43 -17.98 -10.38
CA ALA A 180 -8.41 -19.19 -11.21
C ALA A 180 -7.93 -20.44 -10.44
N GLU A 181 -7.08 -20.25 -9.41
CA GLU A 181 -6.64 -21.35 -8.53
C GLU A 181 -7.70 -21.81 -7.52
N LEU A 182 -8.73 -20.97 -7.26
CA LEU A 182 -9.81 -21.28 -6.31
C LEU A 182 -10.98 -22.04 -6.94
N GLY A 183 -11.14 -21.93 -8.26
CA GLY A 183 -12.22 -22.56 -9.04
C GLY A 183 -11.78 -23.88 -9.63
#